data_d252238f9e4f3eff03431a0a8992cb3d
#
_entry.id   d252238f9e4f3eff03431a0a8992cb3d
#
_cell.length_a   1.000
_cell.length_b   1.000
_cell.length_c   1.000
_cell.angle_alpha   90.00
_cell.angle_beta   90.00
_cell.angle_gamma   90.00
#
_symmetry.space_group_name_H-M   'P 1'
#
loop_
_entity.id
_entity.type
_entity.pdbx_description
1 polymer ?
#
loop_
_entity_poly.entity_id
_entity_poly.type
_entity_poly.pdbx_seq_one_letter_code
_entity_poly.pdbx_strand_id
1 'polypeptide(L)'
;MLVLANVFWGLSFPLIKAIAFEHLQLLPASSSWFITACMLAPRFVLAAAIMLVWRRGALRGMTPPEIRQGVGLALFAIVGMVFQNDGLQYTSASTSAFLTQIYAILIPLWLALRRRRLPPAVVWISCLLVLAGVAVLARFDWRDLKLGRGEIETLVSSLFFMGQILMLDRTDFASNRPVPVTVLMFIVEAAAAFVMIGVTAPRLADVPVLFTSVPWVGFTMALTLFCTIGAFTIMNTWQPRITATEAGLIYCLEPLFASFMALFLPGLFSHWAGFAYPNETLTANLLVGGGLITAANVLIQVKPLPRLTPLTPAEARR
;
A
#
# COMPACT_ATOMS: atom_id res chain seq x y z
N MET A 1 11.21 -2.09 -12.08
CA MET A 1 9.73 -2.07 -12.13
C MET A 1 9.10 -1.83 -10.75
N LEU A 2 9.50 -2.53 -9.67
CA LEU A 2 8.92 -2.29 -8.33
C LEU A 2 9.15 -0.87 -7.79
N VAL A 3 10.28 -0.24 -8.14
CA VAL A 3 10.49 1.19 -7.83
C VAL A 3 9.42 2.09 -8.48
N LEU A 4 8.98 1.76 -9.70
CA LEU A 4 7.87 2.49 -10.35
C LEU A 4 6.55 2.31 -9.60
N ALA A 5 6.29 1.11 -9.04
CA ALA A 5 5.12 0.91 -8.19
C ALA A 5 5.17 1.82 -6.93
N ASN A 6 6.37 2.00 -6.34
CA ASN A 6 6.56 2.94 -5.21
C ASN A 6 6.33 4.40 -5.61
N VAL A 7 6.72 4.82 -6.82
CA VAL A 7 6.38 6.16 -7.34
C VAL A 7 4.86 6.34 -7.38
N PHE A 8 4.13 5.33 -7.89
CA PHE A 8 2.67 5.40 -7.95
C PHE A 8 2.03 5.37 -6.57
N TRP A 9 2.52 4.56 -5.63
CA TRP A 9 2.01 4.56 -4.27
C TRP A 9 2.38 5.85 -3.52
N GLY A 10 3.58 6.40 -3.73
CA GLY A 10 3.94 7.72 -3.21
C GLY A 10 2.95 8.82 -3.64
N LEU A 11 2.46 8.74 -4.89
CA LEU A 11 1.41 9.63 -5.40
C LEU A 11 0.07 9.44 -4.66
N SER A 12 -0.20 8.25 -4.11
CA SER A 12 -1.47 7.97 -3.46
C SER A 12 -1.72 8.82 -2.23
N PHE A 13 -0.69 9.17 -1.44
CA PHE A 13 -0.84 9.95 -0.21
C PHE A 13 -1.44 11.34 -0.43
N PRO A 14 -0.87 12.19 -1.30
CA PRO A 14 -1.48 13.48 -1.59
C PRO A 14 -2.87 13.35 -2.25
N LEU A 15 -3.10 12.33 -3.09
CA LEU A 15 -4.42 12.08 -3.69
C LEU A 15 -5.47 11.68 -2.65
N ILE A 16 -5.15 10.77 -1.73
CA ILE A 16 -6.05 10.33 -0.66
C ILE A 16 -6.45 11.51 0.22
N LYS A 17 -5.47 12.35 0.61
CA LYS A 17 -5.78 13.57 1.39
C LYS A 17 -6.66 14.55 0.61
N ALA A 18 -6.40 14.77 -0.67
CA ALA A 18 -7.22 15.62 -1.51
C ALA A 18 -8.67 15.12 -1.61
N ILE A 19 -8.85 13.81 -1.82
CA ILE A 19 -10.18 13.17 -1.82
C ILE A 19 -10.88 13.33 -0.47
N ALA A 20 -10.14 13.18 0.65
CA ALA A 20 -10.73 13.36 1.98
C ALA A 20 -11.19 14.78 2.24
N PHE A 21 -10.41 15.79 1.85
CA PHE A 21 -10.79 17.20 1.96
C PHE A 21 -12.04 17.50 1.14
N GLU A 22 -12.07 17.08 -0.11
CA GLU A 22 -13.23 17.27 -0.99
C GLU A 22 -14.45 16.53 -0.46
N HIS A 23 -14.30 15.30 0.05
CA HIS A 23 -15.38 14.53 0.66
C HIS A 23 -16.02 15.29 1.85
N LEU A 24 -15.17 15.83 2.74
CA LEU A 24 -15.65 16.59 3.91
C LEU A 24 -16.30 17.93 3.55
N GLN A 25 -15.92 18.55 2.42
CA GLN A 25 -16.63 19.72 1.92
C GLN A 25 -18.04 19.39 1.43
N LEU A 26 -18.21 18.24 0.76
CA LEU A 26 -19.50 17.80 0.24
C LEU A 26 -20.39 17.19 1.32
N LEU A 27 -19.81 16.46 2.25
CA LEU A 27 -20.48 15.69 3.30
C LEU A 27 -19.79 15.88 4.66
N PRO A 28 -19.95 17.03 5.34
CA PRO A 28 -19.19 17.37 6.55
C PRO A 28 -19.40 16.44 7.75
N ALA A 29 -20.55 15.75 7.80
CA ALA A 29 -20.89 14.83 8.90
C ALA A 29 -20.46 13.37 8.67
N SER A 30 -19.60 13.10 7.68
CA SER A 30 -19.14 11.75 7.36
C SER A 30 -18.23 11.19 8.46
N SER A 31 -18.44 9.93 8.82
CA SER A 31 -17.49 9.19 9.65
C SER A 31 -16.24 8.83 8.86
N SER A 32 -15.10 8.65 9.55
CA SER A 32 -13.84 8.25 8.91
C SER A 32 -13.96 6.92 8.15
N TRP A 33 -14.72 5.97 8.68
CA TRP A 33 -15.01 4.69 8.04
C TRP A 33 -15.81 4.86 6.75
N PHE A 34 -16.78 5.77 6.72
CA PHE A 34 -17.56 6.05 5.51
C PHE A 34 -16.71 6.75 4.45
N ILE A 35 -15.88 7.71 4.85
CA ILE A 35 -14.90 8.35 3.95
C ILE A 35 -13.98 7.29 3.33
N THR A 36 -13.42 6.41 4.15
CA THR A 36 -12.55 5.31 3.69
C THR A 36 -13.28 4.38 2.72
N ALA A 37 -14.51 3.98 3.02
CA ALA A 37 -15.32 3.13 2.13
C ALA A 37 -15.59 3.79 0.78
N CYS A 38 -15.94 5.09 0.78
CA CYS A 38 -16.18 5.87 -0.43
C CYS A 38 -14.91 6.13 -1.27
N MET A 39 -13.72 6.09 -0.67
CA MET A 39 -12.46 6.13 -1.42
C MET A 39 -12.14 4.79 -2.09
N LEU A 40 -12.39 3.68 -1.39
CA LEU A 40 -12.01 2.34 -1.86
C LEU A 40 -12.98 1.78 -2.90
N ALA A 41 -14.30 1.94 -2.71
CA ALA A 41 -15.29 1.31 -3.57
C ALA A 41 -15.18 1.75 -5.05
N PRO A 42 -15.27 3.05 -5.41
CA PRO A 42 -15.16 3.48 -6.81
C PRO A 42 -13.78 3.16 -7.39
N ARG A 43 -12.72 3.27 -6.60
CA ARG A 43 -11.36 2.93 -6.99
C ARG A 43 -11.25 1.50 -7.52
N PHE A 44 -11.76 0.52 -6.77
CA PHE A 44 -11.65 -0.90 -7.16
C PHE A 44 -12.70 -1.32 -8.17
N VAL A 45 -13.90 -0.73 -8.15
CA VAL A 45 -14.91 -0.94 -9.19
C VAL A 45 -14.39 -0.50 -10.55
N LEU A 46 -13.85 0.71 -10.63
CA LEU A 46 -13.28 1.24 -11.87
C LEU A 46 -12.06 0.43 -12.31
N ALA A 47 -11.19 0.03 -11.38
CA ALA A 47 -10.03 -0.80 -11.69
C ALA A 47 -10.46 -2.16 -12.27
N ALA A 48 -11.42 -2.84 -11.63
CA ALA A 48 -11.95 -4.10 -12.12
C ALA A 48 -12.61 -3.94 -13.50
N ALA A 49 -13.46 -2.92 -13.68
CA ALA A 49 -14.15 -2.64 -14.92
C ALA A 49 -13.17 -2.36 -16.08
N ILE A 50 -12.21 -1.47 -15.87
CA ILE A 50 -11.20 -1.12 -16.87
C ILE A 50 -10.39 -2.36 -17.27
N MET A 51 -9.94 -3.14 -16.28
CA MET A 51 -9.14 -4.35 -16.55
C MET A 51 -9.95 -5.44 -17.25
N LEU A 52 -11.22 -5.62 -16.92
CA LEU A 52 -12.12 -6.58 -17.60
C LEU A 52 -12.37 -6.19 -19.06
N VAL A 53 -12.53 -4.89 -19.36
CA VAL A 53 -12.69 -4.38 -20.72
C VAL A 53 -11.39 -4.51 -21.52
N TRP A 54 -10.26 -4.12 -20.90
CA TRP A 54 -8.95 -4.16 -21.58
C TRP A 54 -8.44 -5.59 -21.79
N ARG A 55 -8.68 -6.49 -20.84
CA ARG A 55 -8.23 -7.89 -20.87
C ARG A 55 -9.43 -8.83 -20.96
N ARG A 56 -10.23 -8.66 -22.02
CA ARG A 56 -11.41 -9.48 -22.29
C ARG A 56 -11.12 -10.97 -22.12
N GLY A 57 -11.87 -11.63 -21.25
CA GLY A 57 -11.66 -13.05 -20.94
C GLY A 57 -10.54 -13.32 -19.92
N ALA A 58 -10.01 -12.32 -19.22
CA ALA A 58 -8.97 -12.51 -18.19
C ALA A 58 -9.33 -13.60 -17.16
N LEU A 59 -10.59 -13.66 -16.75
CA LEU A 59 -11.08 -14.65 -15.79
C LEU A 59 -11.38 -16.04 -16.40
N ARG A 60 -11.32 -16.19 -17.72
CA ARG A 60 -11.59 -17.48 -18.36
C ARG A 60 -10.51 -18.49 -18.04
N GLY A 61 -10.95 -19.71 -17.63
CA GLY A 61 -10.04 -20.79 -17.31
C GLY A 61 -9.11 -20.50 -16.13
N MET A 62 -9.56 -19.72 -15.13
CA MET A 62 -8.82 -19.56 -13.90
C MET A 62 -8.70 -20.88 -13.15
N THR A 63 -7.50 -21.15 -12.68
CA THR A 63 -7.20 -22.35 -11.88
C THR A 63 -7.53 -22.12 -10.40
N PRO A 64 -7.82 -23.19 -9.61
CA PRO A 64 -8.02 -23.05 -8.17
C PRO A 64 -6.87 -22.34 -7.41
N PRO A 65 -5.57 -22.54 -7.75
CA PRO A 65 -4.48 -21.74 -7.18
C PRO A 65 -4.58 -20.25 -7.50
N GLU A 66 -4.94 -19.86 -8.74
CA GLU A 66 -5.12 -18.46 -9.13
C GLU A 66 -6.27 -17.81 -8.35
N ILE A 67 -7.38 -18.52 -8.15
CA ILE A 67 -8.52 -18.05 -7.35
C ILE A 67 -8.08 -17.86 -5.89
N ARG A 68 -7.42 -18.84 -5.30
CA ARG A 68 -6.94 -18.74 -3.90
C ARG A 68 -5.97 -17.58 -3.71
N GLN A 69 -5.06 -17.37 -4.67
CA GLN A 69 -4.12 -16.26 -4.63
C GLN A 69 -4.85 -14.92 -4.77
N GLY A 70 -5.73 -14.76 -5.76
CA GLY A 70 -6.47 -13.52 -6.00
C GLY A 70 -7.34 -13.10 -4.81
N VAL A 71 -8.09 -14.04 -4.25
CA VAL A 71 -8.91 -13.80 -3.04
C VAL A 71 -8.03 -13.48 -1.83
N GLY A 72 -6.95 -14.24 -1.62
CA GLY A 72 -6.06 -14.02 -0.49
C GLY A 72 -5.33 -12.67 -0.55
N LEU A 73 -4.85 -12.26 -1.74
CA LEU A 73 -4.25 -10.94 -1.94
C LEU A 73 -5.27 -9.83 -1.68
N ALA A 74 -6.51 -10.00 -2.17
CA ALA A 74 -7.59 -9.04 -1.93
C ALA A 74 -7.89 -8.86 -0.45
N LEU A 75 -8.02 -9.97 0.30
CA LEU A 75 -8.30 -9.90 1.74
C LEU A 75 -7.18 -9.21 2.52
N PHE A 76 -5.93 -9.52 2.23
CA PHE A 76 -4.81 -8.82 2.85
C PHE A 76 -4.77 -7.35 2.45
N ALA A 77 -4.93 -7.02 1.18
CA ALA A 77 -4.85 -5.65 0.71
C ALA A 77 -6.01 -4.80 1.22
N ILE A 78 -7.26 -5.27 1.12
CA ILE A 78 -8.43 -4.45 1.51
C ILE A 78 -8.43 -4.17 3.01
N VAL A 79 -8.13 -5.16 3.86
CA VAL A 79 -8.06 -4.94 5.30
C VAL A 79 -6.90 -4.00 5.65
N GLY A 80 -5.74 -4.19 5.05
CA GLY A 80 -4.61 -3.28 5.22
C GLY A 80 -4.95 -1.85 4.83
N MET A 81 -5.56 -1.64 3.65
CA MET A 81 -5.95 -0.30 3.18
C MET A 81 -7.07 0.33 4.01
N VAL A 82 -8.04 -0.44 4.47
CA VAL A 82 -9.11 0.07 5.35
C VAL A 82 -8.50 0.65 6.62
N PHE A 83 -7.66 -0.09 7.32
CA PHE A 83 -7.01 0.40 8.54
C PHE A 83 -6.01 1.53 8.25
N GLN A 84 -5.26 1.49 7.16
CA GLN A 84 -4.34 2.56 6.81
C GLN A 84 -5.07 3.87 6.49
N ASN A 85 -6.12 3.83 5.67
CA ASN A 85 -6.85 5.03 5.26
C ASN A 85 -7.67 5.62 6.41
N ASP A 86 -8.23 4.79 7.29
CA ASP A 86 -8.90 5.27 8.49
C ASP A 86 -7.89 5.86 9.48
N GLY A 87 -6.80 5.16 9.74
CA GLY A 87 -5.73 5.60 10.62
C GLY A 87 -5.08 6.92 10.20
N LEU A 88 -4.93 7.16 8.89
CA LEU A 88 -4.43 8.43 8.34
C LEU A 88 -5.26 9.65 8.72
N GLN A 89 -6.49 9.48 9.13
CA GLN A 89 -7.35 10.58 9.59
C GLN A 89 -7.08 10.97 11.04
N TYR A 90 -6.38 10.12 11.81
CA TYR A 90 -6.11 10.30 13.24
C TYR A 90 -4.61 10.47 13.56
N THR A 91 -3.72 10.25 12.59
CA THR A 91 -2.28 10.44 12.76
C THR A 91 -1.67 11.23 11.60
N SER A 92 -0.42 11.67 11.75
CA SER A 92 0.26 12.35 10.66
C SER A 92 0.58 11.38 9.51
N ALA A 93 0.62 11.89 8.27
CA ALA A 93 1.01 11.10 7.12
C ALA A 93 2.42 10.50 7.31
N SER A 94 3.34 11.27 7.90
CA SER A 94 4.71 10.83 8.19
C SER A 94 4.76 9.71 9.21
N THR A 95 3.98 9.79 10.30
CA THR A 95 3.90 8.74 11.33
C THR A 95 3.29 7.46 10.74
N SER A 96 2.19 7.58 10.00
CA SER A 96 1.56 6.45 9.33
C SER A 96 2.52 5.80 8.32
N ALA A 97 3.22 6.59 7.50
CA ALA A 97 4.22 6.06 6.58
C ALA A 97 5.35 5.33 7.31
N PHE A 98 5.84 5.86 8.44
CA PHE A 98 6.87 5.20 9.26
C PHE A 98 6.37 3.86 9.82
N LEU A 99 5.20 3.86 10.46
CA LEU A 99 4.68 2.66 11.11
C LEU A 99 4.31 1.57 10.10
N THR A 100 3.82 1.95 8.91
CA THR A 100 3.57 0.99 7.82
C THR A 100 4.83 0.24 7.43
N GLN A 101 6.00 0.88 7.39
CA GLN A 101 7.26 0.27 6.97
C GLN A 101 7.83 -0.76 7.98
N ILE A 102 7.22 -0.92 9.14
CA ILE A 102 7.62 -1.95 10.13
C ILE A 102 7.58 -3.35 9.52
N TYR A 103 6.76 -3.61 8.48
CA TYR A 103 6.78 -4.88 7.76
C TYR A 103 8.17 -5.24 7.19
N ALA A 104 9.03 -4.26 6.93
CA ALA A 104 10.40 -4.52 6.46
C ALA A 104 11.24 -5.32 7.48
N ILE A 105 10.97 -5.17 8.79
CA ILE A 105 11.55 -6.02 9.82
C ILE A 105 10.71 -7.27 10.08
N LEU A 106 9.39 -7.13 10.06
CA LEU A 106 8.49 -8.24 10.36
C LEU A 106 8.63 -9.38 9.35
N ILE A 107 8.85 -9.09 8.06
CA ILE A 107 9.04 -10.10 7.02
C ILE A 107 10.25 -11.01 7.30
N PRO A 108 11.49 -10.48 7.42
CA PRO A 108 12.65 -11.34 7.69
C PRO A 108 12.56 -12.04 9.05
N LEU A 109 11.96 -11.39 10.07
CA LEU A 109 11.71 -12.02 11.36
C LEU A 109 10.75 -13.20 11.24
N TRP A 110 9.62 -13.03 10.55
CA TRP A 110 8.67 -14.11 10.28
C TRP A 110 9.31 -15.26 9.52
N LEU A 111 10.10 -14.98 8.48
CA LEU A 111 10.79 -15.98 7.70
C LEU A 111 11.86 -16.71 8.53
N ALA A 112 12.57 -16.01 9.41
CA ALA A 112 13.54 -16.60 10.33
C ALA A 112 12.87 -17.60 11.29
N LEU A 113 11.76 -17.18 11.91
CA LEU A 113 10.97 -18.03 12.81
C LEU A 113 10.44 -19.26 12.09
N ARG A 114 9.84 -19.08 10.91
CA ARG A 114 9.24 -20.17 10.13
C ARG A 114 10.29 -21.16 9.60
N ARG A 115 11.44 -20.65 9.16
CA ARG A 115 12.50 -21.48 8.55
C ARG A 115 13.57 -21.93 9.55
N ARG A 116 13.48 -21.46 10.80
CA ARG A 116 14.49 -21.71 11.87
C ARG A 116 15.91 -21.36 11.44
N ARG A 117 16.08 -20.35 10.59
CA ARG A 117 17.37 -19.86 10.07
C ARG A 117 17.38 -18.35 10.10
N LEU A 118 18.44 -17.76 10.68
CA LEU A 118 18.60 -16.32 10.71
C LEU A 118 18.98 -15.79 9.32
N PRO A 119 18.42 -14.64 8.91
CA PRO A 119 18.84 -13.95 7.71
C PRO A 119 20.31 -13.50 7.81
N PRO A 120 21.00 -13.31 6.68
CA PRO A 120 22.33 -12.73 6.66
C PRO A 120 22.37 -11.34 7.32
N ALA A 121 23.50 -10.95 7.90
CA ALA A 121 23.68 -9.66 8.58
C ALA A 121 23.31 -8.47 7.68
N VAL A 122 23.52 -8.57 6.36
CA VAL A 122 23.17 -7.53 5.40
C VAL A 122 21.67 -7.17 5.43
N VAL A 123 20.78 -8.15 5.67
CA VAL A 123 19.34 -7.93 5.81
C VAL A 123 19.06 -7.06 7.03
N TRP A 124 19.63 -7.40 8.18
CA TRP A 124 19.44 -6.65 9.43
C TRP A 124 19.98 -5.24 9.34
N ILE A 125 21.16 -5.07 8.72
CA ILE A 125 21.76 -3.75 8.48
C ILE A 125 20.84 -2.93 7.57
N SER A 126 20.32 -3.50 6.47
CA SER A 126 19.40 -2.81 5.57
C SER A 126 18.08 -2.44 6.27
N CYS A 127 17.51 -3.35 7.09
CA CYS A 127 16.32 -3.07 7.88
C CYS A 127 16.54 -1.89 8.85
N LEU A 128 17.65 -1.89 9.57
CA LEU A 128 17.99 -0.80 10.51
C LEU A 128 18.18 0.54 9.78
N LEU A 129 18.87 0.54 8.65
CA LEU A 129 19.06 1.75 7.82
C LEU A 129 17.72 2.28 7.30
N VAL A 130 16.84 1.41 6.81
CA VAL A 130 15.49 1.79 6.37
C VAL A 130 14.70 2.40 7.50
N LEU A 131 14.64 1.74 8.67
CA LEU A 131 13.86 2.26 9.80
C LEU A 131 14.42 3.58 10.32
N ALA A 132 15.74 3.71 10.42
CA ALA A 132 16.37 4.97 10.80
C ALA A 132 16.05 6.06 9.77
N GLY A 133 16.14 5.73 8.47
CA GLY A 133 15.82 6.66 7.39
C GLY A 133 14.37 7.12 7.40
N VAL A 134 13.41 6.18 7.56
CA VAL A 134 11.99 6.51 7.65
C VAL A 134 11.67 7.28 8.94
N ALA A 135 12.29 6.94 10.07
CA ALA A 135 12.11 7.68 11.32
C ALA A 135 12.59 9.14 11.21
N VAL A 136 13.75 9.36 10.57
CA VAL A 136 14.26 10.71 10.28
C VAL A 136 13.34 11.46 9.33
N LEU A 137 12.88 10.80 8.25
CA LEU A 137 11.98 11.37 7.25
C LEU A 137 10.65 11.80 7.88
N ALA A 138 10.09 10.94 8.72
CA ALA A 138 8.83 11.17 9.43
C ALA A 138 8.95 12.17 10.59
N ARG A 139 10.15 12.66 10.91
CA ARG A 139 10.41 13.46 12.13
C ARG A 139 9.87 12.79 13.39
N PHE A 140 10.04 11.47 13.48
CA PHE A 140 9.45 10.65 14.52
C PHE A 140 10.02 11.04 15.90
N ASP A 141 9.14 11.48 16.82
CA ASP A 141 9.53 11.80 18.18
C ASP A 141 9.36 10.58 19.10
N TRP A 142 10.50 9.99 19.47
CA TRP A 142 10.56 8.85 20.38
C TRP A 142 10.11 9.17 21.82
N ARG A 143 10.04 10.48 22.17
CA ARG A 143 9.69 10.94 23.51
C ARG A 143 8.20 11.13 23.70
N ASP A 144 7.46 11.34 22.61
CA ASP A 144 5.99 11.52 22.62
C ASP A 144 5.27 10.38 21.89
N LEU A 145 5.66 9.15 22.19
CA LEU A 145 5.05 7.93 21.64
C LEU A 145 3.67 7.72 22.28
N LYS A 146 2.66 8.39 21.75
CA LYS A 146 1.27 8.11 22.07
C LYS A 146 0.71 7.14 21.04
N LEU A 147 0.50 5.89 21.44
CA LEU A 147 -0.21 4.91 20.63
C LEU A 147 -1.71 5.23 20.67
N GLY A 148 -2.10 6.19 19.85
CA GLY A 148 -3.49 6.50 19.59
C GLY A 148 -4.13 5.51 18.60
N ARG A 149 -5.38 5.77 18.26
CA ARG A 149 -6.13 4.97 17.28
C ARG A 149 -5.40 4.88 15.92
N GLY A 150 -4.93 6.01 15.40
CA GLY A 150 -4.27 6.08 14.10
C GLY A 150 -3.00 5.24 14.01
N GLU A 151 -2.17 5.27 15.07
CA GLU A 151 -0.94 4.49 15.16
C GLU A 151 -1.23 2.98 15.24
N ILE A 152 -2.21 2.58 16.04
CA ILE A 152 -2.63 1.17 16.18
C ILE A 152 -3.17 0.65 14.84
N GLU A 153 -4.06 1.39 14.19
CA GLU A 153 -4.62 1.02 12.89
C GLU A 153 -3.52 0.89 11.82
N THR A 154 -2.56 1.80 11.81
CA THR A 154 -1.41 1.72 10.88
C THR A 154 -0.53 0.49 11.16
N LEU A 155 -0.27 0.15 12.42
CA LEU A 155 0.46 -1.07 12.76
C LEU A 155 -0.30 -2.33 12.32
N VAL A 156 -1.62 -2.36 12.51
CA VAL A 156 -2.47 -3.45 12.00
C VAL A 156 -2.37 -3.53 10.47
N SER A 157 -2.45 -2.41 9.76
CA SER A 157 -2.32 -2.39 8.30
C SER A 157 -0.98 -2.96 7.83
N SER A 158 0.12 -2.65 8.53
CA SER A 158 1.46 -3.18 8.25
C SER A 158 1.51 -4.71 8.29
N LEU A 159 0.81 -5.35 9.25
CA LEU A 159 0.72 -6.82 9.32
C LEU A 159 -0.01 -7.41 8.12
N PHE A 160 -1.07 -6.75 7.65
CA PHE A 160 -1.80 -7.20 6.47
C PHE A 160 -0.98 -7.00 5.19
N PHE A 161 -0.29 -5.89 5.03
CA PHE A 161 0.62 -5.70 3.89
C PHE A 161 1.79 -6.69 3.91
N MET A 162 2.34 -7.02 5.09
CA MET A 162 3.28 -8.14 5.22
C MET A 162 2.68 -9.44 4.66
N GLY A 163 1.43 -9.75 5.03
CA GLY A 163 0.73 -10.94 4.54
C GLY A 163 0.58 -10.95 3.02
N GLN A 164 0.25 -9.81 2.41
CA GLN A 164 0.16 -9.64 0.96
C GLN A 164 1.52 -9.89 0.28
N ILE A 165 2.60 -9.32 0.80
CA ILE A 165 3.97 -9.50 0.29
C ILE A 165 4.40 -10.97 0.40
N LEU A 166 4.16 -11.61 1.55
CA LEU A 166 4.49 -13.02 1.76
C LEU A 166 3.65 -13.96 0.87
N MET A 167 2.42 -13.58 0.53
CA MET A 167 1.58 -14.38 -0.36
C MET A 167 2.11 -14.41 -1.79
N LEU A 168 2.69 -13.31 -2.27
CA LEU A 168 3.33 -13.25 -3.58
C LEU A 168 4.66 -14.01 -3.65
N ASP A 169 5.32 -14.28 -2.51
CA ASP A 169 6.56 -15.06 -2.43
C ASP A 169 6.31 -16.57 -2.37
N ARG A 170 5.03 -17.03 -2.31
CA ARG A 170 4.72 -18.46 -2.18
C ARG A 170 4.99 -19.22 -3.47
N THR A 171 5.76 -20.29 -3.36
CA THR A 171 6.08 -21.20 -4.47
C THR A 171 4.86 -21.90 -5.06
N ASP A 172 3.80 -22.14 -4.24
CA ASP A 172 2.56 -22.76 -4.68
C ASP A 172 1.84 -21.93 -5.78
N PHE A 173 2.16 -20.64 -5.89
CA PHE A 173 1.56 -19.70 -6.82
C PHE A 173 2.51 -19.25 -7.94
N ALA A 174 3.72 -19.83 -8.02
CA ALA A 174 4.76 -19.40 -8.98
C ALA A 174 4.34 -19.55 -10.45
N SER A 175 3.44 -20.47 -10.76
CA SER A 175 2.90 -20.69 -12.13
C SER A 175 1.64 -19.88 -12.44
N ASN A 176 1.10 -19.15 -11.47
CA ASN A 176 -0.14 -18.40 -11.65
C ASN A 176 0.05 -17.22 -12.60
N ARG A 177 -0.98 -16.95 -13.40
CA ARG A 177 -0.99 -15.80 -14.32
C ARG A 177 -1.29 -14.51 -13.52
N PRO A 178 -0.44 -13.47 -13.59
CA PRO A 178 -0.64 -12.25 -12.79
C PRO A 178 -1.92 -11.49 -13.12
N VAL A 179 -2.29 -11.42 -14.40
CA VAL A 179 -3.45 -10.62 -14.85
C VAL A 179 -4.77 -11.13 -14.29
N PRO A 180 -5.16 -12.44 -14.45
CA PRO A 180 -6.38 -12.94 -13.84
C PRO A 180 -6.42 -12.77 -12.32
N VAL A 181 -5.29 -13.04 -11.65
CA VAL A 181 -5.15 -12.87 -10.20
C VAL A 181 -5.42 -11.42 -9.80
N THR A 182 -4.84 -10.44 -10.50
CA THR A 182 -5.03 -9.01 -10.22
C THR A 182 -6.47 -8.56 -10.47
N VAL A 183 -7.10 -9.04 -11.57
CA VAL A 183 -8.50 -8.70 -11.86
C VAL A 183 -9.44 -9.25 -10.79
N LEU A 184 -9.24 -10.51 -10.39
CA LEU A 184 -10.02 -11.11 -9.31
C LEU A 184 -9.81 -10.38 -7.98
N MET A 185 -8.58 -10.00 -7.67
CA MET A 185 -8.25 -9.20 -6.49
C MET A 185 -9.08 -7.90 -6.48
N PHE A 186 -9.09 -7.12 -7.57
CA PHE A 186 -9.88 -5.88 -7.64
C PHE A 186 -11.39 -6.10 -7.49
N ILE A 187 -11.93 -7.20 -8.04
CA ILE A 187 -13.35 -7.54 -7.89
C ILE A 187 -13.70 -7.82 -6.43
N VAL A 188 -12.86 -8.60 -5.73
CA VAL A 188 -13.09 -8.93 -4.32
C VAL A 188 -12.94 -7.69 -3.43
N GLU A 189 -11.97 -6.85 -3.71
CA GLU A 189 -11.78 -5.56 -3.00
C GLU A 189 -12.96 -4.61 -3.22
N ALA A 190 -13.47 -4.53 -4.45
CA ALA A 190 -14.68 -3.77 -4.76
C ALA A 190 -15.88 -4.28 -3.98
N ALA A 191 -16.10 -5.60 -3.97
CA ALA A 191 -17.21 -6.21 -3.22
C ALA A 191 -17.09 -5.92 -1.71
N ALA A 192 -15.91 -6.06 -1.13
CA ALA A 192 -15.68 -5.75 0.28
C ALA A 192 -15.91 -4.27 0.61
N ALA A 193 -15.46 -3.35 -0.27
CA ALA A 193 -15.68 -1.92 -0.10
C ALA A 193 -17.16 -1.53 -0.22
N PHE A 194 -17.94 -2.20 -1.08
CA PHE A 194 -19.39 -2.01 -1.13
C PHE A 194 -20.09 -2.47 0.13
N VAL A 195 -19.70 -3.62 0.68
CA VAL A 195 -20.23 -4.07 1.97
C VAL A 195 -19.93 -3.02 3.05
N MET A 196 -18.72 -2.46 3.03
CA MET A 196 -18.31 -1.41 3.98
C MET A 196 -19.16 -0.14 3.82
N ILE A 197 -19.48 0.31 2.59
CA ILE A 197 -20.42 1.43 2.36
C ILE A 197 -21.78 1.09 2.98
N GLY A 198 -22.32 -0.12 2.72
CA GLY A 198 -23.63 -0.53 3.25
C GLY A 198 -23.72 -0.50 4.78
N VAL A 199 -22.58 -0.73 5.46
CA VAL A 199 -22.51 -0.74 6.93
C VAL A 199 -22.22 0.64 7.52
N THR A 200 -21.44 1.49 6.80
CA THR A 200 -20.93 2.75 7.35
C THR A 200 -21.67 3.99 6.86
N ALA A 201 -22.43 3.90 5.75
CA ALA A 201 -23.16 5.04 5.18
C ALA A 201 -24.29 5.49 6.14
N PRO A 202 -24.33 6.77 6.53
CA PRO A 202 -25.49 7.31 7.26
C PRO A 202 -26.76 7.22 6.41
N ARG A 203 -26.64 7.54 5.13
CA ARG A 203 -27.67 7.39 4.10
C ARG A 203 -27.00 6.99 2.78
N LEU A 204 -27.49 5.97 2.12
CA LEU A 204 -26.97 5.55 0.81
C LEU A 204 -27.14 6.62 -0.28
N ALA A 205 -28.13 7.52 -0.11
CA ALA A 205 -28.36 8.66 -0.99
C ALA A 205 -27.24 9.71 -0.96
N ASP A 206 -26.35 9.66 0.06
CA ASP A 206 -25.22 10.59 0.16
C ASP A 206 -24.07 10.17 -0.81
N VAL A 207 -23.97 8.90 -1.18
CA VAL A 207 -22.89 8.39 -2.05
C VAL A 207 -22.88 9.05 -3.43
N PRO A 208 -24.01 9.21 -4.16
CA PRO A 208 -24.03 9.89 -5.47
C PRO A 208 -23.58 11.35 -5.42
N VAL A 209 -23.71 12.03 -4.29
CA VAL A 209 -23.30 13.43 -4.13
C VAL A 209 -21.81 13.62 -4.41
N LEU A 210 -20.98 12.66 -4.03
CA LEU A 210 -19.53 12.70 -4.26
C LEU A 210 -19.18 12.77 -5.75
N PHE A 211 -19.96 12.13 -6.60
CA PHE A 211 -19.74 12.09 -8.05
C PHE A 211 -20.16 13.38 -8.77
N THR A 212 -20.78 14.33 -8.08
CA THR A 212 -21.07 15.66 -8.63
C THR A 212 -19.83 16.58 -8.63
N SER A 213 -18.82 16.26 -7.82
CA SER A 213 -17.57 17.02 -7.78
C SER A 213 -16.58 16.53 -8.83
N VAL A 214 -16.21 17.42 -9.76
CA VAL A 214 -15.17 17.15 -10.76
C VAL A 214 -13.81 16.88 -10.12
N PRO A 215 -13.34 17.62 -9.10
CA PRO A 215 -12.10 17.30 -8.38
C PRO A 215 -12.13 15.92 -7.74
N TRP A 216 -13.20 15.58 -7.03
CA TRP A 216 -13.32 14.27 -6.37
C TRP A 216 -13.21 13.11 -7.37
N VAL A 217 -13.93 13.21 -8.49
CA VAL A 217 -13.87 12.21 -9.58
C VAL A 217 -12.48 12.16 -10.20
N GLY A 218 -11.87 13.30 -10.48
CA GLY A 218 -10.54 13.39 -11.09
C GLY A 218 -9.45 12.78 -10.20
N PHE A 219 -9.43 13.07 -8.91
CA PHE A 219 -8.51 12.47 -7.95
C PHE A 219 -8.74 10.96 -7.84
N THR A 220 -10.00 10.51 -7.80
CA THR A 220 -10.35 9.09 -7.77
C THR A 220 -9.89 8.38 -9.04
N MET A 221 -10.03 8.98 -10.22
CA MET A 221 -9.53 8.42 -11.48
C MET A 221 -8.01 8.32 -11.49
N ALA A 222 -7.29 9.36 -11.06
CA ALA A 222 -5.83 9.33 -10.95
C ALA A 222 -5.37 8.22 -9.98
N LEU A 223 -6.01 8.12 -8.81
CA LEU A 223 -5.74 7.08 -7.83
C LEU A 223 -5.99 5.67 -8.40
N THR A 224 -7.07 5.52 -9.20
CA THR A 224 -7.42 4.24 -9.84
C THR A 224 -6.39 3.84 -10.90
N LEU A 225 -6.06 4.75 -11.81
CA LEU A 225 -5.21 4.40 -12.96
C LEU A 225 -3.76 4.15 -12.54
N PHE A 226 -3.18 5.04 -11.73
CA PHE A 226 -1.77 4.96 -11.36
C PHE A 226 -1.56 4.10 -10.12
N CYS A 227 -2.20 4.46 -9.01
CA CYS A 227 -1.92 3.86 -7.71
C CYS A 227 -2.63 2.50 -7.51
N THR A 228 -3.62 2.16 -8.35
CA THR A 228 -4.31 0.87 -8.30
C THR A 228 -3.93 0.01 -9.48
N ILE A 229 -4.40 0.29 -10.68
CA ILE A 229 -4.13 -0.55 -11.86
C ILE A 229 -2.63 -0.63 -12.13
N GLY A 230 -1.95 0.52 -12.19
CA GLY A 230 -0.52 0.59 -12.46
C GLY A 230 0.30 -0.13 -11.39
N ALA A 231 0.17 0.30 -10.13
CA ALA A 231 1.00 -0.19 -9.05
C ALA A 231 0.77 -1.68 -8.74
N PHE A 232 -0.49 -2.12 -8.55
CA PHE A 232 -0.78 -3.53 -8.23
C PHE A 232 -0.51 -4.48 -9.39
N THR A 233 -0.72 -4.06 -10.66
CA THR A 233 -0.33 -4.88 -11.81
C THR A 233 1.18 -5.09 -11.87
N ILE A 234 1.96 -4.03 -11.60
CA ILE A 234 3.42 -4.12 -11.51
C ILE A 234 3.83 -5.02 -10.33
N MET A 235 3.27 -4.79 -9.14
CA MET A 235 3.53 -5.60 -7.95
C MET A 235 3.28 -7.07 -8.21
N ASN A 236 2.08 -7.44 -8.62
CA ASN A 236 1.67 -8.83 -8.81
C ASN A 236 2.46 -9.54 -9.93
N THR A 237 3.00 -8.77 -10.90
CA THR A 237 3.79 -9.31 -12.01
C THR A 237 5.27 -9.46 -11.66
N TRP A 238 5.84 -8.52 -10.93
CA TRP A 238 7.30 -8.43 -10.76
C TRP A 238 7.78 -8.85 -9.39
N GLN A 239 6.99 -8.68 -8.34
CA GLN A 239 7.39 -9.11 -6.99
C GLN A 239 7.68 -10.62 -6.89
N PRO A 240 6.93 -11.55 -7.54
CA PRO A 240 7.27 -12.97 -7.49
C PRO A 240 8.65 -13.34 -8.03
N ARG A 241 9.37 -12.39 -8.64
CA ARG A 241 10.73 -12.59 -9.17
C ARG A 241 11.85 -12.32 -8.17
N ILE A 242 11.52 -11.77 -7.02
CA ILE A 242 12.45 -11.47 -5.91
C ILE A 242 11.90 -12.06 -4.62
N THR A 243 12.71 -12.06 -3.56
CA THR A 243 12.28 -12.55 -2.25
C THR A 243 11.35 -11.54 -1.55
N ALA A 244 10.49 -12.02 -0.64
CA ALA A 244 9.63 -11.14 0.15
C ALA A 244 10.42 -10.08 0.95
N THR A 245 11.62 -10.44 1.46
CA THR A 245 12.50 -9.51 2.16
C THR A 245 13.01 -8.39 1.25
N GLU A 246 13.49 -8.73 0.05
CA GLU A 246 13.92 -7.73 -0.94
C GLU A 246 12.76 -6.83 -1.35
N ALA A 247 11.58 -7.41 -1.59
CA ALA A 247 10.38 -6.65 -1.93
C ALA A 247 10.00 -5.67 -0.82
N GLY A 248 9.94 -6.13 0.44
CA GLY A 248 9.63 -5.28 1.59
C GLY A 248 10.59 -4.10 1.74
N LEU A 249 11.89 -4.32 1.54
CA LEU A 249 12.89 -3.25 1.57
C LEU A 249 12.73 -2.26 0.40
N ILE A 250 12.47 -2.75 -0.82
CA ILE A 250 12.22 -1.88 -1.98
C ILE A 250 10.97 -1.02 -1.74
N TYR A 251 9.93 -1.57 -1.13
CA TYR A 251 8.71 -0.81 -0.85
C TYR A 251 8.90 0.31 0.17
N CYS A 252 9.95 0.27 0.98
CA CYS A 252 10.33 1.39 1.84
C CYS A 252 10.81 2.65 1.09
N LEU A 253 10.89 2.64 -0.24
CA LEU A 253 11.05 3.84 -1.06
C LEU A 253 9.76 4.68 -1.17
N GLU A 254 8.60 4.09 -0.88
CA GLU A 254 7.30 4.77 -0.97
C GLU A 254 7.24 6.08 -0.17
N PRO A 255 7.61 6.15 1.12
CA PRO A 255 7.63 7.40 1.87
C PRO A 255 8.56 8.48 1.28
N LEU A 256 9.65 8.08 0.64
CA LEU A 256 10.56 9.01 -0.04
C LEU A 256 9.85 9.69 -1.23
N PHE A 257 9.18 8.90 -2.07
CA PHE A 257 8.42 9.44 -3.19
C PHE A 257 7.21 10.26 -2.73
N ALA A 258 6.50 9.80 -1.68
CA ALA A 258 5.40 10.55 -1.08
C ALA A 258 5.85 11.93 -0.58
N SER A 259 6.98 11.98 0.16
CA SER A 259 7.55 13.24 0.64
C SER A 259 8.00 14.16 -0.51
N PHE A 260 8.62 13.59 -1.54
CA PHE A 260 9.00 14.38 -2.72
C PHE A 260 7.78 15.00 -3.41
N MET A 261 6.71 14.21 -3.61
CA MET A 261 5.48 14.70 -4.23
C MET A 261 4.74 15.71 -3.37
N ALA A 262 4.85 15.63 -2.06
CA ALA A 262 4.26 16.58 -1.12
C ALA A 262 4.88 18.00 -1.22
N LEU A 263 6.02 18.17 -1.88
CA LEU A 263 6.65 19.47 -2.10
C LEU A 263 5.88 20.35 -3.11
N PHE A 264 5.07 19.76 -4.00
CA PHE A 264 4.42 20.52 -5.09
C PHE A 264 2.99 20.09 -5.40
N LEU A 265 2.60 18.82 -5.22
CA LEU A 265 1.26 18.35 -5.60
C LEU A 265 0.14 18.97 -4.75
N PRO A 266 0.27 19.13 -3.42
CA PRO A 266 -0.79 19.72 -2.60
C PRO A 266 -1.24 21.10 -3.10
N GLY A 267 -0.27 21.99 -3.42
CA GLY A 267 -0.58 23.31 -3.95
C GLY A 267 -1.26 23.26 -5.32
N LEU A 268 -0.86 22.33 -6.19
CA LEU A 268 -1.53 22.12 -7.47
C LEU A 268 -2.98 21.65 -7.28
N PHE A 269 -3.21 20.72 -6.34
CA PHE A 269 -4.55 20.23 -6.01
C PHE A 269 -5.42 21.32 -5.37
N SER A 270 -4.84 22.13 -4.47
CA SER A 270 -5.52 23.30 -3.89
C SER A 270 -6.02 24.27 -4.96
N HIS A 271 -5.15 24.57 -5.93
CA HIS A 271 -5.51 25.50 -7.01
C HIS A 271 -6.64 24.94 -7.90
N TRP A 272 -6.62 23.63 -8.15
CA TRP A 272 -7.63 22.99 -9.00
C TRP A 272 -8.96 22.79 -8.27
N ALA A 273 -8.95 22.38 -7.01
CA ALA A 273 -10.14 21.97 -6.27
C ALA A 273 -10.70 23.05 -5.33
N GLY A 274 -9.98 24.15 -5.09
CA GLY A 274 -10.47 25.28 -4.30
C GLY A 274 -10.44 25.10 -2.79
N PHE A 275 -9.69 24.09 -2.28
CA PHE A 275 -9.48 23.92 -0.83
C PHE A 275 -8.04 24.24 -0.41
N ALA A 276 -7.83 24.52 0.88
CA ALA A 276 -6.48 24.81 1.41
C ALA A 276 -5.70 23.51 1.66
N TYR A 277 -4.71 23.24 0.82
CA TYR A 277 -3.76 22.12 1.00
C TYR A 277 -2.34 22.62 0.67
N PRO A 278 -1.60 23.15 1.65
CA PRO A 278 -0.28 23.72 1.41
C PRO A 278 0.77 22.65 1.07
N ASN A 279 1.73 23.05 0.22
CA ASN A 279 2.90 22.23 -0.06
C ASN A 279 3.77 22.07 1.18
N GLU A 280 4.41 20.90 1.30
CA GLU A 280 5.49 20.71 2.27
C GLU A 280 6.78 21.43 1.82
N THR A 281 7.72 21.63 2.74
CA THR A 281 9.01 22.28 2.46
C THR A 281 10.13 21.27 2.41
N LEU A 282 11.14 21.51 1.56
CA LEU A 282 12.36 20.70 1.54
C LEU A 282 13.10 20.87 2.87
N THR A 283 13.35 19.76 3.55
CA THR A 283 13.99 19.74 4.86
C THR A 283 15.23 18.86 4.87
N ALA A 284 16.16 19.11 5.82
CA ALA A 284 17.30 18.24 6.04
C ALA A 284 16.88 16.78 6.33
N ASN A 285 15.74 16.60 7.01
CA ASN A 285 15.19 15.28 7.27
C ASN A 285 14.84 14.50 6.00
N LEU A 286 14.32 15.19 4.97
CA LEU A 286 14.04 14.57 3.67
C LEU A 286 15.33 14.06 3.00
N LEU A 287 16.39 14.86 3.04
CA LEU A 287 17.68 14.51 2.44
C LEU A 287 18.38 13.37 3.20
N VAL A 288 18.46 13.48 4.52
CA VAL A 288 19.13 12.46 5.36
C VAL A 288 18.33 11.16 5.39
N GLY A 289 17.02 11.23 5.66
CA GLY A 289 16.16 10.06 5.71
C GLY A 289 16.07 9.36 4.37
N GLY A 290 15.88 10.11 3.28
CA GLY A 290 15.89 9.59 1.92
C GLY A 290 17.22 8.95 1.52
N GLY A 291 18.34 9.55 1.93
CA GLY A 291 19.68 9.00 1.72
C GLY A 291 19.89 7.66 2.42
N LEU A 292 19.46 7.53 3.67
CA LEU A 292 19.54 6.26 4.44
C LEU A 292 18.69 5.16 3.80
N ILE A 293 17.44 5.46 3.38
CA ILE A 293 16.56 4.51 2.71
C ILE A 293 17.18 4.06 1.37
N THR A 294 17.70 4.99 0.60
CA THR A 294 18.36 4.68 -0.68
C THR A 294 19.61 3.83 -0.48
N ALA A 295 20.45 4.15 0.51
CA ALA A 295 21.63 3.37 0.83
C ALA A 295 21.28 1.92 1.24
N ALA A 296 20.23 1.72 2.02
CA ALA A 296 19.75 0.39 2.39
C ALA A 296 19.30 -0.42 1.17
N ASN A 297 18.56 0.22 0.25
CA ASN A 297 18.09 -0.43 -0.98
C ASN A 297 19.25 -0.79 -1.92
N VAL A 298 20.27 0.04 -2.03
CA VAL A 298 21.48 -0.29 -2.80
C VAL A 298 22.22 -1.46 -2.14
N LEU A 299 22.38 -1.42 -0.82
CA LEU A 299 23.10 -2.46 -0.07
C LEU A 299 22.50 -3.86 -0.29
N ILE A 300 21.16 -3.99 -0.23
CA ILE A 300 20.50 -5.29 -0.41
C ILE A 300 20.56 -5.78 -1.87
N GLN A 301 20.58 -4.87 -2.84
CA GLN A 301 20.66 -5.22 -4.26
C GLN A 301 22.08 -5.63 -4.70
N VAL A 302 23.11 -5.02 -4.11
CA VAL A 302 24.53 -5.40 -4.38
C VAL A 302 24.87 -6.78 -3.83
N LYS A 303 24.20 -7.21 -2.77
CA LYS A 303 24.35 -8.57 -2.20
C LYS A 303 23.00 -9.29 -2.23
N PRO A 304 22.54 -9.71 -3.43
CA PRO A 304 21.23 -10.36 -3.54
C PRO A 304 21.17 -11.61 -2.65
N LEU A 305 20.04 -11.78 -1.99
CA LEU A 305 19.80 -12.92 -1.12
C LEU A 305 19.68 -14.18 -1.98
N PRO A 306 20.34 -15.29 -1.59
CA PRO A 306 20.15 -16.56 -2.28
C PRO A 306 18.66 -16.93 -2.19
N ARG A 307 18.02 -17.20 -3.33
CA ARG A 307 16.69 -17.81 -3.34
C ARG A 307 16.80 -19.12 -2.58
N LEU A 308 16.25 -19.16 -1.39
CA LEU A 308 16.21 -20.37 -0.60
C LEU A 308 15.33 -21.38 -1.34
N THR A 309 15.91 -22.49 -1.75
CA THR A 309 15.17 -23.63 -2.29
C THR A 309 14.00 -23.97 -1.36
N PRO A 310 12.84 -24.33 -1.90
CA PRO A 310 11.72 -24.80 -1.09
C PRO A 310 12.21 -25.89 -0.13
N LEU A 311 11.74 -25.86 1.11
CA LEU A 311 12.01 -26.94 2.06
C LEU A 311 11.56 -28.24 1.41
N THR A 312 12.41 -29.26 1.39
CA THR A 312 12.00 -30.59 0.97
C THR A 312 10.87 -31.08 1.88
N PRO A 313 9.97 -31.96 1.40
CA PRO A 313 8.87 -32.48 2.22
C PRO A 313 9.35 -33.13 3.55
N ALA A 314 10.60 -33.57 3.61
CA ALA A 314 11.22 -34.11 4.82
C ALA A 314 11.62 -33.01 5.83
N GLU A 315 12.08 -31.86 5.36
CA GLU A 315 12.42 -30.69 6.20
C GLU A 315 11.18 -29.90 6.68
N ALA A 316 10.06 -29.96 5.94
CA ALA A 316 8.80 -29.33 6.32
C ALA A 316 8.06 -30.10 7.44
N ARG A 317 8.44 -31.33 7.75
CA ARG A 317 7.84 -32.19 8.77
C ARG A 317 8.61 -32.22 10.10
N ARG A 318 9.73 -31.54 10.20
CA ARG A 318 10.52 -31.35 11.42
C ARG A 318 10.27 -29.93 12.00
#